data_768b57357490ad94ea689d7203affaea
#
_entry.id   768b57357490ad94ea689d7203affaea
#
_cell.length_a   1.000
_cell.length_b   1.000
_cell.length_c   1.000
_cell.angle_alpha   90.00
_cell.angle_beta   90.00
_cell.angle_gamma   90.00
#
_symmetry.space_group_name_H-M   'P 1'
#
loop_
_entity.id
_entity.type
_entity.pdbx_description
1 polymer ?
#
loop_
_entity_poly.entity_id
_entity_poly.type
_entity_poly.pdbx_seq_one_letter_code
_entity_poly.pdbx_strand_id
1 'polypeptide(L)'
;MPSVARIALVLAITALAPGLTVAQEPAAAKSLAIELNALQPSDNGCRVTFVVTNNLGATLDLATAEVALFNTDRAIDRIVKLDFKNLTDGKSKVLQFNVPSLDCQRVGRLLINDITACQGEGIAPDACLADLQTSAIPEVTFGV
;
A
#
# COMPACT_ATOMS: atom_id res chain seq x y z
N MET A 1 91.12 7.40 1.65
CA MET A 1 90.08 8.23 2.35
C MET A 1 88.74 7.90 1.75
N PRO A 2 87.89 7.17 2.45
CA PRO A 2 86.59 6.75 1.90
C PRO A 2 85.52 7.77 2.13
N SER A 3 84.78 8.14 1.02
CA SER A 3 83.56 8.95 1.05
C SER A 3 82.39 8.14 1.54
N VAL A 4 81.76 8.64 2.59
CA VAL A 4 80.52 8.06 3.15
C VAL A 4 79.28 8.59 2.33
N ALA A 5 78.61 7.71 1.55
CA ALA A 5 77.38 8.00 0.89
C ALA A 5 76.25 7.88 1.92
N ARG A 6 75.51 9.01 2.13
CA ARG A 6 74.29 9.04 2.94
C ARG A 6 73.13 8.61 2.06
N ILE A 7 72.57 7.46 2.37
CA ILE A 7 71.26 7.00 1.78
C ILE A 7 70.13 7.64 2.57
N ALA A 8 69.38 8.54 1.92
CA ALA A 8 68.14 9.06 2.49
C ALA A 8 66.98 8.12 2.17
N LEU A 9 66.43 7.52 3.23
CA LEU A 9 65.25 6.66 3.15
C LEU A 9 64.00 7.55 3.14
N VAL A 10 63.34 7.66 1.99
CA VAL A 10 62.06 8.37 1.88
C VAL A 10 60.93 7.40 2.25
N LEU A 11 60.31 7.57 3.42
CA LEU A 11 59.08 6.88 3.79
C LEU A 11 57.93 7.53 3.08
N ALA A 12 57.30 6.84 2.12
CA ALA A 12 56.05 7.19 1.53
C ALA A 12 54.90 6.74 2.44
N ILE A 13 54.22 7.70 3.09
CA ILE A 13 53.04 7.44 3.89
C ILE A 13 51.82 7.47 2.93
N THR A 14 51.31 6.28 2.60
CA THR A 14 50.01 6.15 1.87
C THR A 14 48.87 6.34 2.86
N ALA A 15 48.22 7.51 2.79
CA ALA A 15 47.00 7.78 3.53
C ALA A 15 45.82 7.01 2.90
N LEU A 16 45.33 5.95 3.57
CA LEU A 16 44.06 5.32 3.27
C LEU A 16 42.95 6.27 3.72
N ALA A 17 42.23 6.90 2.78
CA ALA A 17 41.01 7.62 3.09
C ALA A 17 39.87 6.60 3.29
N PRO A 18 39.13 6.61 4.43
CA PRO A 18 37.98 5.76 4.58
C PRO A 18 36.87 6.29 3.62
N GLY A 19 36.52 5.47 2.63
CA GLY A 19 35.36 5.73 1.77
C GLY A 19 34.09 5.73 2.61
N LEU A 20 33.39 6.86 2.69
CA LEU A 20 32.04 6.93 3.24
C LEU A 20 31.10 6.17 2.28
N THR A 21 30.78 4.94 2.61
CA THR A 21 29.68 4.22 1.96
C THR A 21 28.38 4.89 2.39
N VAL A 22 27.80 5.71 1.52
CA VAL A 22 26.42 6.18 1.67
C VAL A 22 25.53 4.96 1.51
N ALA A 23 24.96 4.46 2.60
CA ALA A 23 23.94 3.44 2.56
C ALA A 23 22.75 4.05 1.84
N GLN A 24 22.45 3.54 0.65
CA GLN A 24 21.27 3.93 -0.14
C GLN A 24 20.07 3.37 0.59
N GLU A 25 19.24 4.27 1.15
CA GLU A 25 17.98 3.89 1.80
C GLU A 25 17.13 3.15 0.75
N PRO A 26 16.64 1.92 1.04
CA PRO A 26 15.85 1.19 0.05
C PRO A 26 14.63 2.02 -0.33
N ALA A 27 14.40 2.21 -1.62
CA ALA A 27 13.21 2.88 -2.13
C ALA A 27 11.98 2.16 -1.54
N ALA A 28 11.04 2.94 -0.97
CA ALA A 28 9.82 2.38 -0.41
C ALA A 28 9.11 1.52 -1.48
N ALA A 29 8.72 0.30 -1.10
CA ALA A 29 8.02 -0.60 -2.00
C ALA A 29 6.70 0.05 -2.45
N LYS A 30 6.37 -0.11 -3.74
CA LYS A 30 5.08 0.37 -4.28
C LYS A 30 3.94 -0.32 -3.56
N SER A 31 2.84 0.40 -3.33
CA SER A 31 1.65 -0.18 -2.72
C SER A 31 0.37 0.60 -3.03
N LEU A 32 -0.73 -0.13 -3.15
CA LEU A 32 -2.08 0.38 -3.00
C LEU A 32 -2.60 -0.16 -1.66
N ALA A 33 -2.61 0.69 -0.64
CA ALA A 33 -3.08 0.30 0.69
C ALA A 33 -4.56 0.62 0.83
N ILE A 34 -5.37 -0.37 1.20
CA ILE A 34 -6.80 -0.22 1.49
C ILE A 34 -7.04 -0.68 2.92
N GLU A 35 -7.41 0.24 3.79
CA GLU A 35 -7.78 -0.03 5.18
C GLU A 35 -9.29 0.01 5.33
N LEU A 36 -9.89 -1.06 5.85
CA LEU A 36 -11.25 -1.03 6.38
C LEU A 36 -11.21 -0.26 7.71
N ASN A 37 -11.66 0.98 7.69
CA ASN A 37 -11.54 1.88 8.85
C ASN A 37 -12.74 1.78 9.80
N ALA A 38 -13.97 1.68 9.27
CA ALA A 38 -15.17 1.59 10.10
C ALA A 38 -16.32 0.87 9.41
N LEU A 39 -17.16 0.25 10.23
CA LEU A 39 -18.49 -0.25 9.90
C LEU A 39 -19.48 0.45 10.83
N GLN A 40 -20.39 1.25 10.28
CA GLN A 40 -21.32 2.07 11.05
C GLN A 40 -22.76 1.88 10.56
N PRO A 41 -23.73 1.61 11.43
CA PRO A 41 -25.13 1.60 11.05
C PRO A 41 -25.51 2.90 10.34
N SER A 42 -26.32 2.79 9.28
CA SER A 42 -26.92 3.90 8.56
C SER A 42 -28.44 3.69 8.46
N ASP A 43 -29.19 4.70 7.99
CA ASP A 43 -30.65 4.69 8.00
C ASP A 43 -31.26 3.45 7.34
N ASN A 44 -30.60 2.89 6.33
CA ASN A 44 -31.10 1.74 5.57
C ASN A 44 -30.11 0.58 5.41
N GLY A 45 -29.04 0.54 6.20
CA GLY A 45 -28.02 -0.51 6.08
C GLY A 45 -26.76 -0.24 6.86
N CYS A 46 -25.62 -0.52 6.25
CA CYS A 46 -24.29 -0.34 6.84
C CYS A 46 -23.44 0.61 6.00
N ARG A 47 -22.87 1.63 6.65
CA ARG A 47 -21.87 2.50 6.06
C ARG A 47 -20.50 1.89 6.28
N VAL A 48 -19.84 1.54 5.19
CA VAL A 48 -18.49 0.99 5.18
C VAL A 48 -17.52 2.11 4.83
N THR A 49 -16.55 2.37 5.69
CA THR A 49 -15.54 3.42 5.50
C THR A 49 -14.19 2.79 5.20
N PHE A 50 -13.56 3.22 4.12
CA PHE A 50 -12.20 2.85 3.76
C PHE A 50 -11.28 4.08 3.79
N VAL A 51 -10.03 3.85 4.18
CA VAL A 51 -8.91 4.75 3.93
C VAL A 51 -8.04 4.10 2.87
N VAL A 52 -7.89 4.77 1.72
CA VAL A 52 -7.13 4.25 0.58
C VAL A 52 -5.92 5.15 0.34
N THR A 53 -4.73 4.56 0.33
CA THR A 53 -3.46 5.27 0.09
C THR A 53 -2.82 4.74 -1.18
N ASN A 54 -2.59 5.62 -2.14
CA ASN A 54 -1.91 5.28 -3.37
C ASN A 54 -0.42 5.64 -3.26
N ASN A 55 0.45 4.64 -3.27
CA ASN A 55 1.92 4.76 -3.33
C ASN A 55 2.48 3.95 -4.52
N LEU A 56 1.75 3.90 -5.64
CA LEU A 56 2.18 3.18 -6.85
C LEU A 56 3.20 3.96 -7.70
N GLY A 57 3.45 5.23 -7.34
CA GLY A 57 4.39 6.11 -8.05
C GLY A 57 3.75 6.91 -9.19
N ALA A 58 2.44 6.82 -9.37
CA ALA A 58 1.66 7.66 -10.27
C ALA A 58 0.20 7.76 -9.80
N THR A 59 -0.50 8.82 -10.22
CA THR A 59 -1.92 9.01 -9.92
C THR A 59 -2.77 7.98 -10.65
N LEU A 60 -3.71 7.37 -9.94
CA LEU A 60 -4.77 6.57 -10.55
C LEU A 60 -5.93 7.50 -10.93
N ASP A 61 -6.34 7.45 -12.18
CA ASP A 61 -7.52 8.17 -12.68
C ASP A 61 -8.81 7.44 -12.30
N LEU A 62 -8.72 6.11 -12.24
CA LEU A 62 -9.81 5.24 -11.83
C LEU A 62 -9.28 3.99 -11.15
N ALA A 63 -9.82 3.71 -9.97
CA ALA A 63 -9.64 2.45 -9.25
C ALA A 63 -10.99 1.91 -8.80
N THR A 64 -11.32 0.67 -9.16
CA THR A 64 -12.55 -0.01 -8.72
C THR A 64 -12.27 -1.42 -8.28
N ALA A 65 -12.98 -1.87 -7.25
CA ALA A 65 -12.88 -3.23 -6.74
C ALA A 65 -14.25 -3.88 -6.60
N GLU A 66 -14.30 -5.20 -6.79
CA GLU A 66 -15.37 -6.04 -6.30
C GLU A 66 -15.02 -6.55 -4.91
N VAL A 67 -15.92 -6.34 -3.96
CA VAL A 67 -15.74 -6.76 -2.56
C VAL A 67 -16.85 -7.73 -2.19
N ALA A 68 -16.46 -8.95 -1.83
CA ALA A 68 -17.36 -9.93 -1.27
C ALA A 68 -17.51 -9.70 0.25
N LEU A 69 -18.75 -9.62 0.72
CA LEU A 69 -19.09 -9.52 2.13
C LEU A 69 -19.58 -10.86 2.62
N PHE A 70 -19.03 -11.32 3.74
CA PHE A 70 -19.41 -12.55 4.42
C PHE A 70 -20.01 -12.21 5.78
N ASN A 71 -21.02 -12.93 6.16
CA ASN A 71 -21.62 -12.81 7.49
C ASN A 71 -20.78 -13.53 8.55
N THR A 72 -21.17 -13.40 9.81
CA THR A 72 -20.53 -14.03 10.97
C THR A 72 -20.59 -15.56 10.91
N ASP A 73 -21.51 -16.15 10.15
CA ASP A 73 -21.62 -17.58 9.90
C ASP A 73 -20.70 -18.06 8.75
N ARG A 74 -19.87 -17.15 8.22
CA ARG A 74 -18.93 -17.34 7.09
C ARG A 74 -19.62 -17.62 5.75
N ALA A 75 -20.90 -17.37 5.64
CA ALA A 75 -21.63 -17.43 4.38
C ALA A 75 -21.51 -16.09 3.65
N ILE A 76 -21.41 -16.15 2.32
CA ILE A 76 -21.44 -14.94 1.51
C ILE A 76 -22.81 -14.27 1.64
N ASP A 77 -22.81 -12.97 1.94
CA ASP A 77 -24.01 -12.14 1.95
C ASP A 77 -24.23 -11.55 0.55
N ARG A 78 -23.23 -10.87 0.02
CA ARG A 78 -23.28 -10.25 -1.31
C ARG A 78 -21.89 -9.88 -1.83
N ILE A 79 -21.83 -9.51 -3.10
CA ILE A 79 -20.69 -8.83 -3.72
C ILE A 79 -21.13 -7.41 -4.07
N VAL A 80 -20.32 -6.44 -3.73
CA VAL A 80 -20.51 -5.03 -4.06
C VAL A 80 -19.36 -4.50 -4.90
N LYS A 81 -19.66 -3.63 -5.85
CA LYS A 81 -18.64 -2.90 -6.60
C LYS A 81 -18.38 -1.57 -5.92
N LEU A 82 -17.14 -1.32 -5.56
CA LEU A 82 -16.69 -0.08 -4.93
C LEU A 82 -15.85 0.73 -5.91
N ASP A 83 -16.26 1.96 -6.13
CA ASP A 83 -15.55 2.91 -6.98
C ASP A 83 -14.77 3.89 -6.11
N PHE A 84 -13.44 3.70 -6.03
CA PHE A 84 -12.53 4.55 -5.26
C PHE A 84 -12.21 5.87 -5.98
N LYS A 85 -12.70 6.03 -7.22
CA LYS A 85 -12.48 7.23 -8.02
C LYS A 85 -11.00 7.44 -8.34
N ASN A 86 -10.65 8.70 -8.55
CA ASN A 86 -9.27 9.14 -8.69
C ASN A 86 -8.52 9.05 -7.34
N LEU A 87 -7.29 8.51 -7.37
CA LEU A 87 -6.40 8.40 -6.21
C LEU A 87 -5.05 9.05 -6.54
N THR A 88 -4.80 10.22 -5.99
CA THR A 88 -3.54 10.95 -6.20
C THR A 88 -2.38 10.18 -5.59
N ASP A 89 -1.25 10.10 -6.30
CA ASP A 89 -0.04 9.46 -5.79
C ASP A 89 0.46 10.10 -4.50
N GLY A 90 0.92 9.27 -3.56
CA GLY A 90 1.42 9.67 -2.25
C GLY A 90 0.35 10.19 -1.28
N LYS A 91 -0.95 10.06 -1.61
CA LYS A 91 -2.04 10.58 -0.76
C LYS A 91 -2.99 9.50 -0.29
N SER A 92 -3.52 9.70 0.92
CA SER A 92 -4.63 8.94 1.47
C SER A 92 -5.96 9.65 1.20
N LYS A 93 -6.99 8.86 0.93
CA LYS A 93 -8.36 9.32 0.69
C LYS A 93 -9.34 8.50 1.51
N VAL A 94 -10.25 9.17 2.18
CA VAL A 94 -11.34 8.52 2.92
C VAL A 94 -12.55 8.39 2.00
N LEU A 95 -13.08 7.19 1.90
CA LEU A 95 -14.26 6.87 1.09
C LEU A 95 -15.29 6.13 1.94
N GLN A 96 -16.55 6.51 1.77
CA GLN A 96 -17.67 5.90 2.47
C GLN A 96 -18.69 5.36 1.47
N PHE A 97 -19.09 4.12 1.70
CA PHE A 97 -20.08 3.44 0.88
C PHE A 97 -21.25 2.99 1.77
N ASN A 98 -22.46 3.40 1.43
CA ASN A 98 -23.66 2.86 2.07
C ASN A 98 -24.06 1.58 1.36
N VAL A 99 -24.10 0.47 2.10
CA VAL A 99 -24.56 -0.82 1.60
C VAL A 99 -25.98 -1.06 2.14
N PRO A 100 -27.01 -0.93 1.29
CA PRO A 100 -28.40 -1.05 1.73
C PRO A 100 -28.70 -2.45 2.28
N SER A 101 -29.53 -2.51 3.31
CA SER A 101 -29.99 -3.77 3.92
C SER A 101 -28.88 -4.67 4.46
N LEU A 102 -27.66 -4.13 4.63
CA LEU A 102 -26.56 -4.82 5.30
C LEU A 102 -26.60 -4.50 6.80
N ASP A 103 -26.60 -5.53 7.64
CA ASP A 103 -26.44 -5.37 9.08
C ASP A 103 -24.94 -5.34 9.41
N CYS A 104 -24.43 -4.18 9.86
CA CYS A 104 -23.03 -4.00 10.23
C CYS A 104 -22.54 -5.02 11.26
N GLN A 105 -23.41 -5.43 12.23
CA GLN A 105 -23.06 -6.36 13.30
C GLN A 105 -22.91 -7.80 12.79
N ARG A 106 -23.47 -8.08 11.65
CA ARG A 106 -23.39 -9.40 11.02
C ARG A 106 -22.27 -9.52 10.00
N VAL A 107 -21.52 -8.46 9.76
CA VAL A 107 -20.34 -8.52 8.87
C VAL A 107 -19.21 -9.23 9.61
N GLY A 108 -18.78 -10.39 9.09
CA GLY A 108 -17.68 -11.19 9.65
C GLY A 108 -16.39 -11.07 8.84
N ARG A 109 -16.49 -10.86 7.53
CA ARG A 109 -15.33 -10.73 6.63
C ARG A 109 -15.66 -9.92 5.40
N LEU A 110 -14.67 -9.14 4.94
CA LEU A 110 -14.62 -8.55 3.61
C LEU A 110 -13.45 -9.18 2.83
N LEU A 111 -13.68 -9.46 1.56
CA LEU A 111 -12.66 -10.00 0.65
C LEU A 111 -12.62 -9.14 -0.60
N ILE A 112 -11.47 -8.64 -0.99
CA ILE A 112 -11.26 -8.08 -2.34
C ILE A 112 -11.31 -9.27 -3.31
N ASN A 113 -12.43 -9.41 -4.00
CA ASN A 113 -12.66 -10.47 -4.96
C ASN A 113 -11.93 -10.21 -6.26
N ASP A 114 -11.90 -8.96 -6.70
CA ASP A 114 -11.20 -8.51 -7.90
C ASP A 114 -10.95 -7.00 -7.88
N ILE A 115 -9.93 -6.55 -8.61
CA ILE A 115 -9.72 -5.15 -8.99
C ILE A 115 -10.19 -4.99 -10.43
N THR A 116 -11.35 -4.40 -10.62
CA THR A 116 -12.02 -4.32 -11.93
C THR A 116 -11.57 -3.12 -12.77
N ALA A 117 -10.90 -2.14 -12.16
CA ALA A 117 -10.21 -1.06 -12.87
C ALA A 117 -8.99 -0.59 -12.06
N CYS A 118 -7.89 -0.41 -12.75
CA CYS A 118 -6.64 0.16 -12.26
C CYS A 118 -6.03 0.97 -13.40
N GLN A 119 -6.40 2.25 -13.51
CA GLN A 119 -6.08 3.11 -14.65
C GLN A 119 -5.32 4.35 -14.18
N GLY A 120 -4.22 4.64 -14.84
CA GLY A 120 -3.39 5.82 -14.62
C GLY A 120 -2.22 5.81 -15.60
N GLU A 121 -1.67 6.98 -15.89
CA GLU A 121 -0.52 7.08 -16.77
C GLU A 121 0.69 6.36 -16.17
N GLY A 122 1.26 5.42 -16.91
CA GLY A 122 2.43 4.63 -16.47
C GLY A 122 2.10 3.54 -15.43
N ILE A 123 0.83 3.27 -15.16
CA ILE A 123 0.37 2.19 -14.27
C ILE A 123 0.05 0.94 -15.10
N ALA A 124 0.64 -0.20 -14.72
CA ALA A 124 0.25 -1.49 -15.29
C ALA A 124 -1.15 -1.89 -14.81
N PRO A 125 -1.98 -2.52 -15.66
CA PRO A 125 -3.36 -2.86 -15.31
C PRO A 125 -3.52 -3.78 -14.08
N ASP A 126 -2.50 -4.57 -13.78
CA ASP A 126 -2.44 -5.50 -12.64
C ASP A 126 -1.78 -4.89 -11.38
N ALA A 127 -1.19 -3.70 -11.48
CA ALA A 127 -0.42 -3.09 -10.38
C ALA A 127 -1.25 -2.92 -9.10
N CYS A 128 -2.53 -2.55 -9.23
CA CYS A 128 -3.40 -2.37 -8.06
C CYS A 128 -3.63 -3.66 -7.26
N LEU A 129 -3.62 -4.80 -7.92
CA LEU A 129 -3.76 -6.11 -7.26
C LEU A 129 -2.40 -6.66 -6.82
N ALA A 130 -1.38 -6.52 -7.67
CA ALA A 130 -0.03 -7.03 -7.40
C ALA A 130 0.61 -6.35 -6.18
N ASP A 131 0.39 -5.04 -6.02
CA ASP A 131 0.94 -4.23 -4.94
C ASP A 131 -0.12 -3.91 -3.85
N LEU A 132 -1.22 -4.69 -3.78
CA LEU A 132 -2.30 -4.47 -2.83
C LEU A 132 -1.89 -4.84 -1.40
N GLN A 133 -2.19 -3.93 -0.48
CA GLN A 133 -2.06 -4.14 0.97
C GLN A 133 -3.39 -3.86 1.64
N THR A 134 -3.84 -4.77 2.48
CA THR A 134 -5.12 -4.64 3.20
C THR A 134 -4.91 -4.65 4.70
N SER A 135 -5.72 -3.87 5.41
CA SER A 135 -5.78 -3.86 6.88
C SER A 135 -7.19 -3.52 7.35
N ALA A 136 -7.51 -3.82 8.60
CA ALA A 136 -8.79 -3.49 9.21
C ALA A 136 -8.60 -2.98 10.64
N ILE A 137 -9.35 -1.93 11.01
CA ILE A 137 -9.47 -1.44 12.38
C ILE A 137 -10.57 -2.19 13.14
N PRO A 138 -11.79 -2.41 12.56
CA PRO A 138 -12.79 -3.26 13.20
C PRO A 138 -12.30 -4.71 13.35
N GLU A 139 -12.86 -5.43 14.31
CA GLU A 139 -12.60 -6.87 14.51
C GLU A 139 -13.27 -7.72 13.41
N VAL A 140 -12.96 -7.42 12.17
CA VAL A 140 -13.45 -8.08 10.95
C VAL A 140 -12.27 -8.43 10.08
N THR A 141 -12.23 -9.61 9.52
CA THR A 141 -11.16 -9.96 8.57
C THR A 141 -11.35 -9.20 7.26
N PHE A 142 -10.29 -8.55 6.78
CA PHE A 142 -10.26 -7.90 5.47
C PHE A 142 -8.99 -8.30 4.72
N GLY A 143 -9.13 -8.76 3.48
CA GLY A 143 -8.00 -9.25 2.68
C GLY A 143 -8.36 -9.56 1.23
N VAL A 144 -7.50 -10.30 0.59
CA VAL A 144 -7.65 -10.88 -0.74
C VAL A 144 -7.78 -12.38 -0.65
#